data_db24d24be4781c64e617d9419c24be08
#
_entry.id   db24d24be4781c64e617d9419c24be08
#
_cell.length_a   1.000
_cell.length_b   1.000
_cell.length_c   1.000
_cell.angle_alpha   90.00
_cell.angle_beta   90.00
_cell.angle_gamma   90.00
#
_symmetry.space_group_name_H-M   'P 1'
#
loop_
_entity.id
_entity.type
_entity.pdbx_description
1 polymer ?
#
loop_
_entity_poly.entity_id
_entity_poly.type
_entity_poly.pdbx_seq_one_letter_code
_entity_poly.pdbx_strand_id
1 'polypeptide(L)'
;SKVPRFIQLPKVGKDYYLMFIEDIIKANLDTIFPGYEVDSSYCIKISRDADILIDDAANTSEIIEQVKQKVKKRKIGAVCRFVYDRAMPQDFLDFLVDAYRIDRRELVPGDKHLNMEDLRHLPNPNQSVRPIKKPQPMKLTCLDERESIFRYVEKKDLLLHYPYHSFDHFSHF
;
A
#
# COMPACT_ATOMS: atom_id res chain seq x y z
N SER A 1 10.82 10.89 -12.82
CA SER A 1 9.58 10.21 -13.23
C SER A 1 9.50 8.89 -12.48
N LYS A 2 8.34 8.56 -11.91
CA LYS A 2 8.18 7.27 -11.27
C LYS A 2 7.91 6.23 -12.36
N VAL A 3 8.76 5.22 -12.45
CA VAL A 3 8.52 4.07 -13.33
C VAL A 3 7.28 3.33 -12.83
N PRO A 4 6.29 3.02 -13.69
CA PRO A 4 5.11 2.27 -13.27
C PRO A 4 5.50 0.83 -12.91
N ARG A 5 4.76 0.22 -11.99
CA ARG A 5 5.03 -1.16 -11.56
C ARG A 5 4.65 -2.20 -12.61
N PHE A 6 3.62 -1.90 -13.40
CA PHE A 6 3.16 -2.77 -14.48
C PHE A 6 3.56 -2.17 -15.81
N ILE A 7 4.32 -2.92 -16.57
CA ILE A 7 4.76 -2.54 -17.92
C ILE A 7 3.94 -3.31 -18.93
N GLN A 8 3.27 -2.59 -19.81
CA GLN A 8 2.58 -3.21 -20.93
C GLN A 8 3.60 -3.49 -22.03
N LEU A 9 3.70 -4.77 -22.42
CA LEU A 9 4.54 -5.21 -23.51
C LEU A 9 3.82 -5.06 -24.85
N PRO A 10 4.54 -5.10 -25.98
CA PRO A 10 3.96 -5.14 -27.31
C PRO A 10 2.97 -6.30 -27.45
N LYS A 11 1.86 -6.04 -28.11
CA LYS A 11 0.82 -7.04 -28.38
C LYS A 11 1.35 -8.09 -29.36
N VAL A 12 1.07 -9.36 -29.09
CA VAL A 12 1.40 -10.46 -29.99
C VAL A 12 0.10 -11.13 -30.44
N GLY A 13 -0.24 -11.01 -31.70
CA GLY A 13 -1.50 -11.50 -32.24
C GLY A 13 -2.71 -10.82 -31.57
N LYS A 14 -3.52 -11.60 -30.86
CA LYS A 14 -4.69 -11.11 -30.11
C LYS A 14 -4.42 -10.94 -28.63
N ASP A 15 -3.24 -11.35 -28.13
CA ASP A 15 -2.92 -11.42 -26.73
C ASP A 15 -2.21 -10.15 -26.24
N TYR A 16 -2.53 -9.76 -25.02
CA TYR A 16 -1.93 -8.64 -24.32
C TYR A 16 -1.05 -9.16 -23.19
N TYR A 17 0.12 -8.57 -23.03
CA TYR A 17 1.10 -8.98 -22.03
C TYR A 17 1.39 -7.83 -21.10
N LEU A 18 1.39 -8.14 -19.81
CA LEU A 18 1.79 -7.24 -18.75
C LEU A 18 2.92 -7.90 -17.97
N MET A 19 3.91 -7.13 -17.60
CA MET A 19 5.05 -7.61 -16.82
C MET A 19 5.24 -6.71 -15.60
N PHE A 20 5.60 -7.32 -14.48
CA PHE A 20 6.03 -6.58 -13.30
C PHE A 20 7.40 -5.96 -13.53
N ILE A 21 7.59 -4.72 -13.04
CA ILE A 21 8.89 -4.04 -13.14
C ILE A 21 9.98 -4.82 -12.43
N GLU A 22 9.65 -5.54 -11.34
CA GLU A 22 10.57 -6.40 -10.61
C GLU A 22 11.14 -7.50 -11.48
N ASP A 23 10.34 -8.10 -12.37
CA ASP A 23 10.82 -9.14 -13.28
C ASP A 23 11.74 -8.57 -14.36
N ILE A 24 11.45 -7.37 -14.84
CA ILE A 24 12.32 -6.67 -15.80
C ILE A 24 13.66 -6.34 -15.15
N ILE A 25 13.65 -5.85 -13.90
CA ILE A 25 14.88 -5.56 -13.14
C ILE A 25 15.68 -6.84 -12.96
N LYS A 26 15.04 -7.93 -12.52
CA LYS A 26 15.70 -9.23 -12.33
C LYS A 26 16.32 -9.77 -13.60
N ALA A 27 15.65 -9.61 -14.75
CA ALA A 27 16.16 -10.05 -16.05
C ALA A 27 17.33 -9.20 -16.58
N ASN A 28 17.60 -8.05 -15.98
CA ASN A 28 18.65 -7.13 -16.42
C ASN A 28 19.70 -6.85 -15.34
N LEU A 29 19.81 -7.71 -14.33
CA LEU A 29 20.74 -7.50 -13.20
C LEU A 29 22.21 -7.43 -13.68
N ASP A 30 22.59 -8.20 -14.67
CA ASP A 30 23.96 -8.17 -15.24
C ASP A 30 24.29 -6.80 -15.85
N THR A 31 23.28 -6.12 -16.41
CA THR A 31 23.43 -4.77 -16.94
C THR A 31 23.49 -3.73 -15.82
N ILE A 32 22.73 -3.95 -14.75
CA ILE A 32 22.65 -3.03 -13.59
C ILE A 32 23.92 -3.13 -12.74
N PHE A 33 24.49 -4.32 -12.63
CA PHE A 33 25.69 -4.63 -11.85
C PHE A 33 26.81 -5.19 -12.72
N PRO A 34 27.39 -4.39 -13.65
CA PRO A 34 28.42 -4.85 -14.55
C PRO A 34 29.66 -5.33 -13.76
N GLY A 35 30.18 -6.50 -14.15
CA GLY A 35 31.33 -7.10 -13.50
C GLY A 35 31.04 -7.96 -12.27
N TYR A 36 29.77 -8.13 -11.93
CA TYR A 36 29.33 -9.09 -10.92
C TYR A 36 28.56 -10.23 -11.56
N GLU A 37 28.81 -11.44 -11.09
CA GLU A 37 27.96 -12.58 -11.40
C GLU A 37 26.83 -12.63 -10.36
N VAL A 38 25.57 -12.52 -10.83
CA VAL A 38 24.39 -12.52 -9.94
C VAL A 38 23.90 -13.94 -9.79
N ASP A 39 24.10 -14.52 -8.64
CA ASP A 39 23.66 -15.86 -8.30
C ASP A 39 22.13 -15.95 -8.15
N SER A 40 21.55 -15.04 -7.35
CA SER A 40 20.12 -15.05 -7.06
C SER A 40 19.59 -13.67 -6.71
N SER A 41 18.24 -13.50 -6.80
CA SER A 41 17.59 -12.24 -6.43
C SER A 41 16.20 -12.47 -5.85
N TYR A 42 15.91 -11.82 -4.73
CA TYR A 42 14.67 -11.97 -3.98
C TYR A 42 14.01 -10.63 -3.74
N CYS A 43 12.68 -10.64 -3.67
CA CYS A 43 11.93 -9.44 -3.30
C CYS A 43 11.72 -9.37 -1.78
N ILE A 44 11.85 -8.17 -1.23
CA ILE A 44 11.51 -7.87 0.16
C ILE A 44 10.61 -6.64 0.22
N LYS A 45 9.77 -6.58 1.27
CA LYS A 45 8.97 -5.39 1.59
C LYS A 45 9.12 -5.09 3.07
N ILE A 46 9.64 -3.91 3.36
CA ILE A 46 9.85 -3.44 4.74
C ILE A 46 8.79 -2.40 5.07
N SER A 47 8.02 -2.64 6.13
CA SER A 47 7.18 -1.62 6.76
C SER A 47 7.83 -1.17 8.05
N ARG A 48 7.89 0.14 8.26
CA ARG A 48 8.47 0.74 9.45
C ARG A 48 7.39 1.43 10.25
N ASP A 49 7.52 1.38 11.56
CA ASP A 49 6.62 2.10 12.44
C ASP A 49 6.72 3.61 12.19
N ALA A 50 5.57 4.23 12.14
CA ALA A 50 5.40 5.66 11.88
C ALA A 50 4.79 6.38 13.07
N ASP A 51 4.94 5.85 14.30
CA ASP A 51 4.39 6.46 15.50
C ASP A 51 4.84 7.91 15.62
N ILE A 52 3.87 8.78 15.40
CA ILE A 52 3.98 10.21 15.62
C ILE A 52 3.39 10.45 17.02
N LEU A 53 4.20 10.31 18.05
CA LEU A 53 3.86 10.87 19.36
C LEU A 53 3.90 12.39 19.22
N ILE A 54 2.74 13.00 19.10
CA ILE A 54 2.58 14.47 19.17
C ILE A 54 2.52 14.80 20.65
N ASP A 55 3.40 15.70 21.10
CA ASP A 55 3.33 16.25 22.44
C ASP A 55 2.17 17.24 22.48
N ASP A 56 1.11 16.91 23.23
CA ASP A 56 -0.13 17.70 23.31
C ASP A 56 0.09 19.12 23.88
N ALA A 57 1.30 19.40 24.38
CA ALA A 57 1.66 20.71 24.95
C ALA A 57 2.33 21.67 23.95
N ALA A 58 2.54 21.27 22.69
CA ALA A 58 3.27 22.08 21.73
C ALA A 58 2.37 23.05 20.94
N ASN A 59 2.88 24.26 20.69
CA ASN A 59 2.23 25.26 19.82
C ASN A 59 2.17 24.78 18.36
N THR A 60 1.21 25.26 17.59
CA THR A 60 0.93 24.81 16.20
C THR A 60 2.17 24.86 15.27
N SER A 61 3.04 25.86 15.43
CA SER A 61 4.30 25.98 14.67
C SER A 61 5.33 24.89 15.05
N GLU A 62 5.42 24.54 16.32
CA GLU A 62 6.29 23.49 16.83
C GLU A 62 5.78 22.10 16.42
N ILE A 63 4.47 21.90 16.37
CA ILE A 63 3.83 20.68 15.87
C ILE A 63 4.22 20.43 14.40
N ILE A 64 4.18 21.47 13.56
CA ILE A 64 4.56 21.37 12.14
C ILE A 64 6.05 20.99 11.99
N GLU A 65 6.93 21.60 12.79
CA GLU A 65 8.35 21.30 12.80
C GLU A 65 8.62 19.87 13.30
N GLN A 66 7.96 19.45 14.38
CA GLN A 66 8.02 18.09 14.89
C GLN A 66 7.51 17.06 13.88
N VAL A 67 6.41 17.34 13.18
CA VAL A 67 5.89 16.48 12.11
C VAL A 67 6.88 16.39 10.96
N LYS A 68 7.50 17.49 10.53
CA LYS A 68 8.54 17.49 9.49
C LYS A 68 9.78 16.67 9.89
N GLN A 69 10.25 16.82 11.13
CA GLN A 69 11.38 16.05 11.65
C GLN A 69 11.06 14.57 11.81
N LYS A 70 9.84 14.24 12.26
CA LYS A 70 9.39 12.84 12.42
C LYS A 70 9.11 12.16 11.07
N VAL A 71 8.65 12.90 10.06
CA VAL A 71 8.56 12.39 8.67
C VAL A 71 9.96 12.06 8.13
N LYS A 72 10.99 12.82 8.48
CA LYS A 72 12.40 12.46 8.17
C LYS A 72 12.86 11.23 8.97
N LYS A 73 12.44 11.09 10.22
CA LYS A 73 12.73 9.92 11.08
C LYS A 73 11.99 8.64 10.68
N ARG A 74 10.94 8.71 9.84
CA ARG A 74 10.28 7.52 9.25
C ARG A 74 11.24 6.58 8.52
N LYS A 75 12.35 7.10 8.01
CA LYS A 75 13.43 6.28 7.43
C LYS A 75 14.22 5.49 8.47
N ILE A 76 14.09 5.80 9.76
CA ILE A 76 14.88 5.28 10.87
C ILE A 76 14.01 4.50 11.87
N GLY A 77 12.68 4.50 11.71
CA GLY A 77 11.75 3.77 12.59
C GLY A 77 12.04 2.26 12.61
N ALA A 78 11.73 1.61 13.73
CA ALA A 78 11.85 0.16 13.85
C ALA A 78 11.06 -0.54 12.73
N VAL A 79 11.58 -1.65 12.27
CA VAL A 79 10.85 -2.51 11.33
C VAL A 79 9.70 -3.14 12.08
N CYS A 80 8.46 -2.90 11.67
CA CYS A 80 7.26 -3.48 12.25
C CYS A 80 6.69 -4.63 11.41
N ARG A 81 7.16 -4.79 10.18
CA ARG A 81 6.80 -5.91 9.32
C ARG A 81 7.84 -6.08 8.22
N PHE A 82 8.33 -7.28 8.06
CA PHE A 82 9.26 -7.66 7.01
C PHE A 82 8.68 -8.81 6.20
N VAL A 83 8.21 -8.51 4.99
CA VAL A 83 7.71 -9.52 4.06
C VAL A 83 8.84 -9.91 3.13
N TYR A 84 9.07 -11.20 2.95
CA TYR A 84 10.15 -11.73 2.13
C TYR A 84 9.69 -12.85 1.21
N ASP A 85 10.37 -13.02 0.08
CA ASP A 85 10.15 -14.13 -0.84
C ASP A 85 10.52 -15.44 -0.13
N ARG A 86 9.55 -16.35 0.02
CA ARG A 86 9.75 -17.64 0.71
C ARG A 86 10.79 -18.55 0.06
N ALA A 87 11.15 -18.29 -1.20
CA ALA A 87 12.22 -18.99 -1.88
C ALA A 87 13.62 -18.53 -1.45
N MET A 88 13.70 -17.48 -0.62
CA MET A 88 14.96 -16.97 -0.10
C MET A 88 15.61 -18.01 0.83
N PRO A 89 16.91 -18.34 0.65
CA PRO A 89 17.65 -19.23 1.54
C PRO A 89 17.66 -18.69 2.98
N GLN A 90 17.65 -19.61 3.95
CA GLN A 90 17.54 -19.26 5.35
C GLN A 90 18.74 -18.45 5.86
N ASP A 91 19.94 -18.76 5.41
CA ASP A 91 21.19 -18.06 5.75
C ASP A 91 21.16 -16.60 5.25
N PHE A 92 20.61 -16.39 4.05
CA PHE A 92 20.44 -15.03 3.51
C PHE A 92 19.35 -14.26 4.26
N LEU A 93 18.24 -14.93 4.64
CA LEU A 93 17.22 -14.30 5.47
C LEU A 93 17.78 -13.93 6.85
N ASP A 94 18.56 -14.80 7.47
CA ASP A 94 19.20 -14.54 8.77
C ASP A 94 20.17 -13.35 8.68
N PHE A 95 20.96 -13.27 7.61
CA PHE A 95 21.80 -12.10 7.33
C PHE A 95 20.99 -10.80 7.27
N LEU A 96 19.84 -10.80 6.59
CA LEU A 96 18.97 -9.61 6.50
C LEU A 96 18.35 -9.27 7.85
N VAL A 97 17.93 -10.27 8.62
CA VAL A 97 17.37 -10.09 9.97
C VAL A 97 18.37 -9.38 10.87
N ASP A 98 19.62 -9.81 10.86
CA ASP A 98 20.69 -9.21 11.65
C ASP A 98 21.06 -7.81 11.15
N ALA A 99 21.22 -7.64 9.83
CA ALA A 99 21.61 -6.36 9.22
C ALA A 99 20.55 -5.26 9.44
N TYR A 100 19.26 -5.60 9.39
CA TYR A 100 18.16 -4.65 9.61
C TYR A 100 17.66 -4.63 11.05
N ARG A 101 18.17 -5.46 11.95
CA ARG A 101 17.73 -5.64 13.35
C ARG A 101 16.23 -5.92 13.43
N ILE A 102 15.79 -6.91 12.67
CA ILE A 102 14.38 -7.29 12.59
C ILE A 102 14.05 -8.25 13.72
N ASP A 103 12.93 -8.02 14.42
CA ASP A 103 12.38 -9.04 15.32
C ASP A 103 11.82 -10.19 14.47
N ARG A 104 12.16 -11.43 14.81
CA ARG A 104 11.69 -12.61 14.06
C ARG A 104 10.16 -12.74 14.05
N ARG A 105 9.47 -12.11 15.01
CA ARG A 105 8.00 -12.03 15.05
C ARG A 105 7.41 -11.18 13.94
N GLU A 106 8.20 -10.28 13.37
CA GLU A 106 7.81 -9.38 12.28
C GLU A 106 8.04 -9.99 10.90
N LEU A 107 8.60 -11.20 10.83
CA LEU A 107 8.84 -11.90 9.58
C LEU A 107 7.55 -12.49 9.02
N VAL A 108 7.25 -12.17 7.78
CA VAL A 108 6.09 -12.67 7.06
C VAL A 108 6.54 -13.30 5.74
N PRO A 109 6.41 -14.62 5.56
CA PRO A 109 6.71 -15.24 4.28
C PRO A 109 5.70 -14.78 3.23
N GLY A 110 6.23 -14.29 2.14
CA GLY A 110 5.46 -13.87 0.97
C GLY A 110 5.67 -14.79 -0.22
N ASP A 111 5.48 -14.25 -1.40
CA ASP A 111 5.76 -14.93 -2.66
C ASP A 111 6.73 -14.09 -3.51
N LYS A 112 7.05 -14.52 -4.74
CA LYS A 112 7.93 -13.84 -5.70
C LYS A 112 7.58 -12.35 -5.89
N HIS A 113 6.29 -12.05 -5.96
CA HIS A 113 5.79 -10.68 -6.06
C HIS A 113 5.11 -10.27 -4.77
N LEU A 114 5.53 -9.14 -4.23
CA LEU A 114 4.99 -8.57 -3.01
C LEU A 114 4.10 -7.36 -3.32
N ASN A 115 3.44 -6.78 -2.31
CA ASN A 115 2.62 -5.58 -2.43
C ASN A 115 1.46 -5.73 -3.42
N MET A 116 0.59 -6.72 -3.20
CA MET A 116 -0.57 -7.00 -4.07
C MET A 116 -1.59 -5.85 -4.13
N GLU A 117 -1.53 -4.87 -3.24
CA GLU A 117 -2.37 -3.68 -3.30
C GLU A 117 -2.22 -2.93 -4.63
N ASP A 118 -1.04 -2.93 -5.23
CA ASP A 118 -0.79 -2.27 -6.50
C ASP A 118 -1.57 -2.87 -7.67
N LEU A 119 -2.12 -4.09 -7.53
CA LEU A 119 -3.03 -4.68 -8.54
C LEU A 119 -4.28 -3.81 -8.79
N ARG A 120 -4.63 -2.91 -7.89
CA ARG A 120 -5.68 -1.90 -8.13
C ARG A 120 -5.35 -0.98 -9.31
N HIS A 121 -4.07 -0.84 -9.64
CA HIS A 121 -3.54 -0.01 -10.71
C HIS A 121 -3.11 -0.81 -11.92
N LEU A 122 -3.55 -2.09 -11.99
CA LEU A 122 -3.27 -2.93 -13.14
C LEU A 122 -3.85 -2.29 -14.41
N PRO A 123 -3.01 -2.01 -15.43
CA PRO A 123 -3.51 -1.44 -16.67
C PRO A 123 -4.50 -2.38 -17.35
N ASN A 124 -5.53 -1.82 -17.95
CA ASN A 124 -6.43 -2.56 -18.82
C ASN A 124 -6.01 -2.37 -20.28
N PRO A 125 -5.22 -3.28 -20.87
CA PRO A 125 -4.76 -3.14 -22.24
C PRO A 125 -5.86 -3.41 -23.27
N ASN A 126 -6.94 -4.07 -22.87
CA ASN A 126 -8.07 -4.38 -23.73
C ASN A 126 -9.27 -3.49 -23.42
N GLN A 127 -9.43 -2.41 -24.17
CA GLN A 127 -10.54 -1.46 -23.97
C GLN A 127 -11.94 -2.06 -24.20
N SER A 128 -12.04 -3.24 -24.82
CA SER A 128 -13.34 -3.93 -24.95
C SER A 128 -13.82 -4.54 -23.63
N VAL A 129 -12.89 -4.80 -22.70
CA VAL A 129 -13.21 -5.25 -21.34
C VAL A 129 -13.58 -4.03 -20.50
N ARG A 130 -14.87 -3.89 -20.21
CA ARG A 130 -15.34 -2.78 -19.38
C ARG A 130 -15.15 -3.08 -17.90
N PRO A 131 -14.70 -2.10 -17.11
CA PRO A 131 -14.67 -2.26 -15.66
C PRO A 131 -16.10 -2.43 -15.11
N ILE A 132 -16.22 -3.20 -14.04
CA ILE A 132 -17.48 -3.31 -13.31
C ILE A 132 -17.85 -1.93 -12.79
N LYS A 133 -19.10 -1.49 -13.10
CA LYS A 133 -19.60 -0.22 -12.57
C LYS A 133 -19.64 -0.29 -11.06
N LYS A 134 -19.02 0.66 -10.41
CA LYS A 134 -19.14 0.80 -8.95
C LYS A 134 -20.59 1.08 -8.60
N PRO A 135 -21.20 0.34 -7.67
CA PRO A 135 -22.56 0.65 -7.20
C PRO A 135 -22.56 2.07 -6.60
N GLN A 136 -23.62 2.81 -6.84
CA GLN A 136 -23.83 4.08 -6.17
C GLN A 136 -24.19 3.81 -4.70
N PRO A 137 -23.59 4.55 -3.76
CA PRO A 137 -23.96 4.41 -2.36
C PRO A 137 -25.44 4.72 -2.14
N MET A 138 -26.08 3.90 -1.31
CA MET A 138 -27.51 4.08 -0.98
C MET A 138 -27.68 5.25 -0.02
N LYS A 139 -28.61 6.11 -0.30
CA LYS A 139 -29.04 7.13 0.66
C LYS A 139 -29.81 6.48 1.81
N LEU A 140 -29.66 7.01 3.00
CA LEU A 140 -30.39 6.56 4.17
C LEU A 140 -31.80 7.13 4.12
N THR A 141 -32.79 6.27 3.88
CA THR A 141 -34.19 6.67 3.81
C THR A 141 -34.79 7.05 5.17
N CYS A 142 -34.11 6.68 6.27
CA CYS A 142 -34.54 7.01 7.62
C CYS A 142 -34.08 8.40 8.08
N LEU A 143 -33.16 9.03 7.35
CA LEU A 143 -32.73 10.41 7.59
C LEU A 143 -33.43 11.31 6.57
N ASP A 144 -34.27 12.22 7.06
CA ASP A 144 -34.74 13.33 6.24
C ASP A 144 -33.53 14.22 5.89
N GLU A 145 -33.46 14.72 4.64
CA GLU A 145 -32.39 15.62 4.18
C GLU A 145 -32.26 16.91 5.02
N ARG A 146 -33.27 17.21 5.84
CA ARG A 146 -33.33 18.37 6.75
C ARG A 146 -33.06 18.04 8.22
N GLU A 147 -32.97 16.76 8.58
CA GLU A 147 -32.71 16.37 9.96
C GLU A 147 -31.20 16.15 10.19
N SER A 148 -30.65 16.83 11.18
CA SER A 148 -29.26 16.58 11.59
C SER A 148 -29.11 15.14 12.08
N ILE A 149 -28.08 14.46 11.61
CA ILE A 149 -27.76 13.09 12.04
C ILE A 149 -27.61 13.00 13.57
N PHE A 150 -27.11 14.04 14.23
CA PHE A 150 -26.98 14.10 15.69
C PHE A 150 -28.34 13.98 16.38
N ARG A 151 -29.35 14.69 15.89
CA ARG A 151 -30.72 14.58 16.42
C ARG A 151 -31.34 13.20 16.23
N TYR A 152 -30.94 12.51 15.15
CA TYR A 152 -31.40 11.15 14.90
C TYR A 152 -30.78 10.17 15.89
N VAL A 153 -29.44 10.22 16.08
CA VAL A 153 -28.73 9.29 16.97
C VAL A 153 -29.02 9.52 18.46
N GLU A 154 -29.44 10.73 18.85
CA GLU A 154 -29.97 11.01 20.20
C GLU A 154 -31.24 10.21 20.53
N LYS A 155 -32.01 9.85 19.51
CA LYS A 155 -33.29 9.14 19.66
C LYS A 155 -33.18 7.64 19.36
N LYS A 156 -32.25 7.26 18.48
CA LYS A 156 -32.16 5.89 17.98
C LYS A 156 -30.77 5.59 17.43
N ASP A 157 -30.25 4.39 17.70
CA ASP A 157 -29.02 3.89 17.11
C ASP A 157 -29.10 3.81 15.59
N LEU A 158 -27.99 4.13 14.93
CA LEU A 158 -27.86 4.10 13.47
C LEU A 158 -26.67 3.23 13.09
N LEU A 159 -26.96 2.13 12.38
CA LEU A 159 -25.93 1.25 11.82
C LEU A 159 -25.66 1.62 10.36
N LEU A 160 -24.41 1.89 10.04
CA LEU A 160 -23.95 2.25 8.70
C LEU A 160 -22.94 1.23 8.20
N HIS A 161 -23.04 0.93 6.91
CA HIS A 161 -22.13 0.00 6.24
C HIS A 161 -21.50 0.69 5.01
N TYR A 162 -20.29 1.20 5.18
CA TYR A 162 -19.52 1.80 4.09
C TYR A 162 -18.77 0.73 3.29
N PRO A 163 -18.65 0.90 1.98
CA PRO A 163 -19.04 2.03 1.10
C PRO A 163 -20.48 1.93 0.53
N TYR A 164 -21.33 1.04 1.05
CA TYR A 164 -22.64 0.80 0.50
C TYR A 164 -23.69 1.84 0.90
N HIS A 165 -23.54 2.43 2.10
CA HIS A 165 -24.30 3.63 2.48
C HIS A 165 -23.53 4.90 2.10
N SER A 166 -24.28 5.96 1.72
CA SER A 166 -23.67 7.26 1.40
C SER A 166 -23.10 7.93 2.65
N PHE A 167 -21.96 8.58 2.47
CA PHE A 167 -21.33 9.42 3.49
C PHE A 167 -21.84 10.86 3.47
N ASP A 168 -22.72 11.21 2.50
CA ASP A 168 -23.16 12.59 2.27
C ASP A 168 -23.82 13.21 3.51
N HIS A 169 -24.51 12.39 4.32
CA HIS A 169 -25.16 12.86 5.55
C HIS A 169 -24.18 13.37 6.62
N PHE A 170 -22.89 13.10 6.48
CA PHE A 170 -21.81 13.56 7.37
C PHE A 170 -20.99 14.71 6.77
N SER A 171 -21.07 14.94 5.47
CA SER A 171 -20.23 15.91 4.77
C SER A 171 -20.87 17.30 4.61
N HIS A 172 -22.12 17.47 5.02
CA HIS A 172 -22.89 18.71 4.90
C HIS A 172 -23.07 19.42 6.26
N PHE A 173 -21.96 19.54 7.01
CA PHE A 173 -21.92 20.35 8.24
C PHE A 173 -20.99 21.53 8.08
#